data_c84432bf4f70d54f4a4bfb023b3e45ea
#
_entry.id   c84432bf4f70d54f4a4bfb023b3e45ea
#
_cell.length_a   1.000
_cell.length_b   1.000
_cell.length_c   1.000
_cell.angle_alpha   90.00
_cell.angle_beta   90.00
_cell.angle_gamma   90.00
#
_symmetry.space_group_name_H-M   'P 1'
#
loop_
_entity.id
_entity.type
_entity.pdbx_description
1 polymer ?
#
loop_
_entity_poly.entity_id
_entity_poly.type
_entity_poly.pdbx_seq_one_letter_code
_entity_poly.pdbx_strand_id
1 'polypeptide(L)'
;MKGAAQLATMNGRGIQQHDMAGKNGSLIQAAALLESPTMDHDAIQDAVRQILSAVGEDPQREGLQRTPERVARAYEELLAGYRMDPEALINGALFEDSYDEMVIVRDIEFYSLCEHHMLPFIGRAHVAYMPNGRVLGLSKIPRVVDLFARRLQVQERMTRQIADFLNELLKPRGVAVVVEALHLCSMMRGVKKHDS
;
A
#
# COMPACT_ATOMS: atom_id res chain seq x y z
N MET A 1 2.14 -9.91 19.61
CA MET A 1 0.92 -9.83 18.76
C MET A 1 1.24 -10.59 17.48
N LYS A 2 0.52 -11.66 17.19
CA LYS A 2 0.65 -12.41 15.94
C LYS A 2 -0.51 -11.95 15.04
N GLY A 3 -0.20 -11.24 13.97
CA GLY A 3 -1.17 -10.90 12.92
C GLY A 3 -1.12 -11.92 11.79
N ALA A 4 -2.08 -11.88 10.88
CA ALA A 4 -2.03 -12.70 9.67
C ALA A 4 -0.80 -12.34 8.84
N ALA A 5 0.01 -13.34 8.47
CA ALA A 5 1.21 -13.16 7.66
C ALA A 5 0.92 -13.56 6.20
N GLN A 6 1.28 -12.70 5.26
CA GLN A 6 1.16 -12.97 3.83
C GLN A 6 2.54 -12.99 3.18
N LEU A 7 2.83 -14.07 2.47
CA LEU A 7 4.07 -14.25 1.74
C LEU A 7 3.83 -14.17 0.23
N ALA A 8 4.55 -13.31 -0.47
CA ALA A 8 4.68 -13.36 -1.92
C ALA A 8 6.13 -13.63 -2.31
N THR A 9 6.36 -14.71 -3.04
CA THR A 9 7.67 -15.08 -3.57
C THR A 9 7.59 -15.19 -5.09
N MET A 10 8.57 -14.62 -5.77
CA MET A 10 8.72 -14.76 -7.22
C MET A 10 10.08 -15.37 -7.54
N ASN A 11 10.08 -16.51 -8.17
CA ASN A 11 11.27 -17.13 -8.75
C ASN A 11 11.30 -16.79 -10.24
N GLY A 12 12.46 -16.66 -10.83
CA GLY A 12 12.68 -16.28 -12.24
C GLY A 12 12.06 -17.19 -13.32
N ARG A 13 11.16 -18.12 -12.94
CA ARG A 13 10.23 -18.81 -13.82
C ARG A 13 8.84 -18.32 -13.47
N GLY A 14 8.26 -17.57 -14.42
CA GLY A 14 6.95 -16.94 -14.24
C GLY A 14 5.89 -17.92 -13.73
N ILE A 15 5.16 -17.48 -12.71
CA ILE A 15 3.88 -18.07 -12.36
C ILE A 15 2.95 -17.83 -13.53
N GLN A 16 2.32 -18.89 -14.05
CA GLN A 16 1.31 -18.78 -15.10
C GLN A 16 0.24 -17.80 -14.67
N GLN A 17 0.12 -16.75 -15.46
CA GLN A 17 -0.88 -15.69 -15.31
C GLN A 17 -2.27 -16.29 -15.44
N HIS A 18 -3.07 -16.24 -14.37
CA HIS A 18 -4.51 -16.17 -14.55
C HIS A 18 -4.88 -14.71 -14.75
N ASP A 19 -5.38 -14.44 -15.94
CA ASP A 19 -5.74 -13.16 -16.53
C ASP A 19 -6.44 -12.17 -15.60
N MET A 20 -5.76 -11.09 -15.30
CA MET A 20 -6.30 -9.74 -15.17
C MET A 20 -5.42 -8.76 -15.96
N ALA A 21 -4.88 -9.19 -17.07
CA ALA A 21 -4.09 -8.36 -17.99
C ALA A 21 -4.89 -8.06 -19.26
N GLY A 22 -5.74 -7.06 -19.17
CA GLY A 22 -6.06 -6.29 -20.36
C GLY A 22 -5.00 -5.21 -20.53
N LYS A 23 -4.13 -5.40 -21.53
CA LYS A 23 -3.14 -4.47 -22.09
C LYS A 23 -1.75 -4.47 -21.45
N ASN A 24 -0.77 -4.76 -22.33
CA ASN A 24 0.69 -4.72 -22.14
C ASN A 24 1.20 -3.33 -21.68
N GLY A 25 1.10 -3.03 -20.41
CA GLY A 25 1.74 -1.89 -19.77
C GLY A 25 2.50 -2.39 -18.55
N SER A 26 3.76 -1.97 -18.40
CA SER A 26 4.55 -2.18 -17.20
C SER A 26 3.79 -1.72 -15.96
N LEU A 27 3.90 -2.44 -14.83
CA LEU A 27 3.29 -2.02 -13.56
C LEU A 27 3.77 -0.62 -13.14
N ILE A 28 5.00 -0.26 -13.49
CA ILE A 28 5.55 1.08 -13.30
C ILE A 28 4.80 2.07 -14.18
N GLN A 29 4.54 1.74 -15.45
CA GLN A 29 3.74 2.56 -16.35
C GLN A 29 2.26 2.57 -15.96
N ALA A 30 1.70 1.45 -15.52
CA ALA A 30 0.31 1.41 -15.06
C ALA A 30 0.10 2.24 -13.78
N ALA A 31 1.08 2.30 -12.90
CA ALA A 31 1.05 3.18 -11.72
C ALA A 31 1.23 4.67 -12.07
N ALA A 32 1.96 4.97 -13.17
CA ALA A 32 2.18 6.33 -13.67
C ALA A 32 1.07 6.83 -14.59
N LEU A 33 0.33 5.93 -15.28
CA LEU A 33 -0.75 6.27 -16.22
C LEU A 33 -2.12 6.52 -15.55
N LEU A 34 -2.25 6.21 -14.26
CA LEU A 34 -3.40 6.69 -13.51
C LEU A 34 -3.20 8.20 -13.38
N GLU A 35 -3.95 8.99 -14.14
CA GLU A 35 -4.12 10.42 -13.86
C GLU A 35 -4.29 10.51 -12.35
N SER A 36 -3.36 11.20 -11.69
CA SER A 36 -3.38 11.33 -10.23
C SER A 36 -4.73 11.95 -9.87
N PRO A 37 -5.69 11.20 -9.31
CA PRO A 37 -7.01 11.75 -9.07
C PRO A 37 -6.84 12.90 -8.08
N THR A 38 -7.23 14.10 -8.51
CA THR A 38 -7.36 15.22 -7.59
C THR A 38 -8.43 14.84 -6.58
N MET A 39 -8.08 14.91 -5.30
CA MET A 39 -9.04 14.62 -4.24
C MET A 39 -10.02 15.79 -4.12
N ASP A 40 -11.32 15.50 -4.25
CA ASP A 40 -12.38 16.48 -4.03
C ASP A 40 -12.68 16.59 -2.53
N HIS A 41 -12.02 17.55 -1.90
CA HIS A 41 -12.16 17.82 -0.46
C HIS A 41 -13.57 18.22 -0.06
N ASP A 42 -14.26 18.97 -0.92
CA ASP A 42 -15.60 19.47 -0.62
C ASP A 42 -16.61 18.32 -0.68
N ALA A 43 -16.52 17.46 -1.70
CA ALA A 43 -17.37 16.27 -1.78
C ALA A 43 -17.15 15.33 -0.58
N ILE A 44 -15.89 15.16 -0.11
CA ILE A 44 -15.61 14.35 1.09
C ILE A 44 -16.23 15.00 2.34
N GLN A 45 -16.09 16.31 2.50
CA GLN A 45 -16.67 17.02 3.64
C GLN A 45 -18.19 16.87 3.67
N ASP A 46 -18.85 17.00 2.54
CA ASP A 46 -20.30 16.83 2.44
C ASP A 46 -20.74 15.42 2.77
N ALA A 47 -20.02 14.41 2.28
CA ALA A 47 -20.26 13.01 2.64
C ALA A 47 -20.11 12.77 4.16
N VAL A 48 -19.10 13.36 4.79
CA VAL A 48 -18.90 13.25 6.25
C VAL A 48 -20.04 13.91 7.02
N ARG A 49 -20.53 15.10 6.60
CA ARG A 49 -21.71 15.73 7.22
C ARG A 49 -22.93 14.84 7.14
N GLN A 50 -23.15 14.21 5.98
CA GLN A 50 -24.24 13.28 5.79
C GLN A 50 -24.12 12.05 6.71
N ILE A 51 -22.93 11.46 6.84
CA ILE A 51 -22.66 10.34 7.74
C ILE A 51 -22.99 10.73 9.18
N LEU A 52 -22.50 11.88 9.67
CA LEU A 52 -22.75 12.35 11.02
C LEU A 52 -24.25 12.47 11.30
N SER A 53 -25.00 13.10 10.39
CA SER A 53 -26.47 13.21 10.52
C SER A 53 -27.15 11.84 10.47
N ALA A 54 -26.71 10.94 9.57
CA ALA A 54 -27.31 9.63 9.39
C ALA A 54 -27.13 8.70 10.61
N VAL A 55 -26.05 8.88 11.39
CA VAL A 55 -25.85 8.12 12.64
C VAL A 55 -26.49 8.77 13.85
N GLY A 56 -27.22 9.90 13.65
CA GLY A 56 -27.96 10.59 14.72
C GLY A 56 -27.15 11.64 15.48
N GLU A 57 -26.00 12.04 14.97
CA GLU A 57 -25.19 13.12 15.55
C GLU A 57 -25.61 14.49 14.99
N ASP A 58 -25.36 15.54 15.77
CA ASP A 58 -25.50 16.93 15.32
C ASP A 58 -24.16 17.44 14.73
N PRO A 59 -24.06 17.61 13.40
CA PRO A 59 -22.84 18.12 12.78
C PRO A 59 -22.44 19.54 13.23
N GLN A 60 -23.37 20.27 13.82
CA GLN A 60 -23.14 21.65 14.28
C GLN A 60 -22.63 21.74 15.72
N ARG A 61 -22.67 20.64 16.50
CA ARG A 61 -22.08 20.67 17.83
C ARG A 61 -20.58 20.92 17.79
N GLU A 62 -20.07 21.68 18.75
CA GLU A 62 -18.70 22.20 18.80
C GLU A 62 -17.61 21.16 18.43
N GLY A 63 -17.71 19.95 18.96
CA GLY A 63 -16.73 18.89 18.72
C GLY A 63 -16.72 18.35 17.29
N LEU A 64 -17.82 18.52 16.50
CA LEU A 64 -17.99 17.96 15.16
C LEU A 64 -17.91 19.00 14.03
N GLN A 65 -18.01 20.29 14.31
CA GLN A 65 -18.00 21.34 13.29
C GLN A 65 -16.81 21.25 12.33
N ARG A 66 -15.63 20.89 12.83
CA ARG A 66 -14.41 20.76 12.04
C ARG A 66 -14.10 19.32 11.61
N THR A 67 -14.94 18.36 11.97
CA THR A 67 -14.71 16.93 11.61
C THR A 67 -14.71 16.70 10.11
N PRO A 68 -15.62 17.28 9.30
CA PRO A 68 -15.58 17.12 7.85
C PRO A 68 -14.24 17.55 7.23
N GLU A 69 -13.75 18.72 7.59
CA GLU A 69 -12.45 19.23 7.11
C GLU A 69 -11.27 18.34 7.55
N ARG A 70 -11.29 17.91 8.82
CA ARG A 70 -10.23 17.04 9.36
C ARG A 70 -10.19 15.69 8.67
N VAL A 71 -11.36 15.10 8.38
CA VAL A 71 -11.47 13.84 7.67
C VAL A 71 -10.95 13.98 6.23
N ALA A 72 -11.34 15.02 5.51
CA ALA A 72 -10.87 15.25 4.15
C ALA A 72 -9.33 15.34 4.09
N ARG A 73 -8.71 16.08 5.00
CA ARG A 73 -7.24 16.17 5.11
C ARG A 73 -6.59 14.84 5.50
N ALA A 74 -7.21 14.09 6.41
CA ALA A 74 -6.70 12.78 6.80
C ALA A 74 -6.72 11.80 5.62
N TYR A 75 -7.78 11.78 4.82
CA TYR A 75 -7.86 10.94 3.61
C TYR A 75 -6.86 11.35 2.55
N GLU A 76 -6.54 12.64 2.42
CA GLU A 76 -5.49 13.09 1.51
C GLU A 76 -4.14 12.45 1.83
N GLU A 77 -3.79 12.35 3.11
CA GLU A 77 -2.57 11.71 3.57
C GLU A 77 -2.64 10.19 3.50
N LEU A 78 -3.74 9.59 4.00
CA LEU A 78 -3.92 8.14 4.05
C LEU A 78 -4.01 7.49 2.66
N LEU A 79 -4.44 8.24 1.65
CA LEU A 79 -4.57 7.79 0.26
C LEU A 79 -3.54 8.41 -0.68
N ALA A 80 -2.45 8.96 -0.13
CA ALA A 80 -1.39 9.61 -0.91
C ALA A 80 -0.76 8.69 -1.96
N GLY A 81 -0.77 7.37 -1.74
CA GLY A 81 -0.20 6.38 -2.66
C GLY A 81 -0.83 6.37 -4.07
N TYR A 82 -2.06 6.89 -4.22
CA TYR A 82 -2.67 7.08 -5.53
C TYR A 82 -2.06 8.22 -6.34
N ARG A 83 -1.36 9.14 -5.66
CA ARG A 83 -0.77 10.35 -6.26
C ARG A 83 0.76 10.33 -6.28
N MET A 84 1.36 9.29 -5.71
CA MET A 84 2.81 9.11 -5.74
C MET A 84 3.25 8.69 -7.14
N ASP A 85 4.23 9.40 -7.68
CA ASP A 85 4.90 9.02 -8.92
C ASP A 85 5.99 7.97 -8.62
N PRO A 86 5.88 6.74 -9.16
CA PRO A 86 6.86 5.69 -8.93
C PRO A 86 8.26 6.03 -9.45
N GLU A 87 8.37 6.75 -10.57
CA GLU A 87 9.66 7.12 -11.14
C GLU A 87 10.37 8.17 -10.27
N ALA A 88 9.62 9.21 -9.85
CA ALA A 88 10.13 10.21 -8.92
C ALA A 88 10.48 9.60 -7.55
N LEU A 89 9.72 8.58 -7.11
CA LEU A 89 10.00 7.86 -5.87
C LEU A 89 11.38 7.18 -5.93
N ILE A 90 11.70 6.51 -7.04
CA ILE A 90 12.99 5.83 -7.23
C ILE A 90 14.13 6.86 -7.43
N ASN A 91 13.87 7.93 -8.20
CA ASN A 91 14.77 9.08 -8.37
C ASN A 91 16.25 8.67 -8.56
N GLY A 92 16.52 7.77 -9.53
CA GLY A 92 17.87 7.36 -9.89
C GLY A 92 18.63 6.56 -8.81
N ALA A 93 17.97 6.11 -7.73
CA ALA A 93 18.62 5.33 -6.67
C ALA A 93 18.75 3.84 -7.01
N LEU A 94 18.92 3.53 -8.28
CA LEU A 94 19.35 2.23 -8.80
C LEU A 94 20.84 2.30 -9.07
N PHE A 95 21.58 1.40 -8.44
CA PHE A 95 23.03 1.32 -8.57
C PHE A 95 23.40 0.01 -9.25
N GLU A 96 24.35 0.08 -10.20
CA GLU A 96 24.97 -1.12 -10.74
C GLU A 96 26.04 -1.61 -9.75
N ASP A 97 25.92 -2.84 -9.32
CA ASP A 97 26.84 -3.44 -8.37
C ASP A 97 26.93 -4.96 -8.63
N SER A 98 28.11 -5.51 -8.47
CA SER A 98 28.36 -6.94 -8.55
C SER A 98 27.94 -7.69 -7.28
N TYR A 99 27.27 -7.02 -6.34
CA TYR A 99 26.77 -7.59 -5.11
C TYR A 99 25.77 -8.71 -5.41
N ASP A 100 25.99 -9.90 -4.90
CA ASP A 100 25.22 -11.10 -5.20
C ASP A 100 24.58 -11.76 -3.98
N GLU A 101 24.77 -11.16 -2.79
CA GLU A 101 24.12 -11.60 -1.57
C GLU A 101 22.68 -11.07 -1.45
N MET A 102 21.87 -11.74 -0.65
CA MET A 102 20.49 -11.34 -0.41
C MET A 102 20.42 -10.02 0.35
N VAL A 103 19.69 -9.06 -0.19
CA VAL A 103 19.33 -7.82 0.51
C VAL A 103 18.02 -8.04 1.24
N ILE A 104 17.99 -7.74 2.55
CA ILE A 104 16.80 -7.88 3.40
C ILE A 104 16.53 -6.56 4.13
N VAL A 105 15.34 -6.01 3.97
CA VAL A 105 14.82 -4.87 4.74
C VAL A 105 13.62 -5.33 5.53
N ARG A 106 13.74 -5.32 6.85
CA ARG A 106 12.72 -5.85 7.78
C ARG A 106 12.04 -4.75 8.55
N ASP A 107 10.89 -5.10 9.12
CA ASP A 107 10.16 -4.29 10.09
C ASP A 107 9.73 -2.91 9.53
N ILE A 108 9.41 -2.87 8.24
CA ILE A 108 8.90 -1.66 7.60
C ILE A 108 7.46 -1.44 8.06
N GLU A 109 7.25 -0.48 8.93
CA GLU A 109 5.90 -0.12 9.38
C GLU A 109 5.07 0.41 8.23
N PHE A 110 3.79 0.04 8.20
CA PHE A 110 2.86 0.57 7.23
C PHE A 110 1.47 0.76 7.83
N TYR A 111 0.72 1.67 7.23
CA TYR A 111 -0.67 1.98 7.53
C TYR A 111 -1.45 1.96 6.24
N SER A 112 -2.55 1.21 6.20
CA SER A 112 -3.40 1.06 5.02
C SER A 112 -4.87 1.08 5.39
N LEU A 113 -5.74 1.29 4.41
CA LEU A 113 -7.19 1.23 4.58
C LEU A 113 -7.75 0.02 3.85
N CYS A 114 -8.50 -0.81 4.58
CA CYS A 114 -9.22 -1.93 3.99
C CYS A 114 -10.27 -1.43 2.98
N GLU A 115 -10.21 -1.87 1.73
CA GLU A 115 -11.12 -1.41 0.69
C GLU A 115 -12.60 -1.76 0.96
N HIS A 116 -12.86 -2.83 1.74
CA HIS A 116 -14.22 -3.27 2.02
C HIS A 116 -14.95 -2.39 3.05
N HIS A 117 -14.20 -1.76 3.96
CA HIS A 117 -14.80 -1.06 5.10
C HIS A 117 -14.23 0.34 5.35
N MET A 118 -13.18 0.72 4.62
CA MET A 118 -12.40 1.96 4.83
C MET A 118 -11.86 2.08 6.27
N LEU A 119 -11.70 0.96 6.97
CA LEU A 119 -11.09 0.88 8.28
C LEU A 119 -9.62 0.50 8.18
N PRO A 120 -8.76 0.96 9.11
CA PRO A 120 -7.34 0.68 9.03
C PRO A 120 -7.00 -0.80 9.17
N PHE A 121 -5.95 -1.22 8.46
CA PHE A 121 -5.10 -2.33 8.86
C PHE A 121 -3.66 -1.82 8.90
N ILE A 122 -2.95 -2.23 9.94
CA ILE A 122 -1.63 -1.71 10.28
C ILE A 122 -0.69 -2.85 10.57
N GLY A 123 0.57 -2.70 10.19
CA GLY A 123 1.50 -3.80 10.42
C GLY A 123 2.92 -3.51 9.97
N ARG A 124 3.60 -4.60 9.59
CA ARG A 124 4.98 -4.57 9.13
C ARG A 124 5.14 -5.35 7.85
N ALA A 125 5.92 -4.79 6.95
CA ALA A 125 6.36 -5.47 5.73
C ALA A 125 7.85 -5.83 5.86
N HIS A 126 8.20 -7.00 5.33
CA HIS A 126 9.57 -7.48 5.22
C HIS A 126 9.81 -7.77 3.75
N VAL A 127 10.85 -7.16 3.21
CA VAL A 127 11.19 -7.25 1.79
C VAL A 127 12.58 -7.84 1.66
N ALA A 128 12.71 -8.86 0.84
CA ALA A 128 14.00 -9.42 0.47
C ALA A 128 14.10 -9.58 -1.04
N TYR A 129 15.29 -9.36 -1.57
CA TYR A 129 15.58 -9.68 -2.98
C TYR A 129 17.02 -10.16 -3.15
N MET A 130 17.22 -10.97 -4.17
CA MET A 130 18.53 -11.44 -4.59
C MET A 130 18.99 -10.62 -5.80
N PRO A 131 19.96 -9.73 -5.67
CA PRO A 131 20.41 -8.88 -6.76
C PRO A 131 20.85 -9.64 -8.01
N ASN A 132 20.76 -8.97 -9.14
CA ASN A 132 21.24 -9.44 -10.43
C ASN A 132 21.90 -8.27 -11.18
N GLY A 133 23.04 -7.81 -10.66
CA GLY A 133 23.78 -6.67 -11.19
C GLY A 133 23.20 -5.30 -10.85
N ARG A 134 22.10 -5.22 -10.09
CA ARG A 134 21.49 -3.97 -9.65
C ARG A 134 21.01 -4.04 -8.22
N VAL A 135 21.23 -2.96 -7.49
CA VAL A 135 20.73 -2.78 -6.11
C VAL A 135 19.94 -1.48 -6.00
N LEU A 136 18.93 -1.49 -5.14
CA LEU A 136 18.09 -0.34 -4.84
C LEU A 136 18.56 0.30 -3.53
N GLY A 137 18.66 1.62 -3.51
CA GLY A 137 18.95 2.35 -2.27
C GLY A 137 17.96 1.95 -1.15
N LEU A 138 18.47 1.56 0.01
CA LEU A 138 17.68 0.98 1.11
C LEU A 138 16.48 1.85 1.53
N SER A 139 16.63 3.19 1.49
CA SER A 139 15.55 4.12 1.82
C SER A 139 14.38 4.11 0.83
N LYS A 140 14.55 3.50 -0.34
CA LYS A 140 13.50 3.41 -1.36
C LYS A 140 12.52 2.28 -1.11
N ILE A 141 12.98 1.21 -0.47
CA ILE A 141 12.14 0.05 -0.18
C ILE A 141 10.96 0.41 0.73
N PRO A 142 11.13 1.12 1.86
CA PRO A 142 9.98 1.62 2.65
C PRO A 142 9.03 2.52 1.84
N ARG A 143 9.56 3.35 0.94
CA ARG A 143 8.73 4.20 0.08
C ARG A 143 7.90 3.39 -0.93
N VAL A 144 8.44 2.29 -1.43
CA VAL A 144 7.67 1.36 -2.29
C VAL A 144 6.55 0.69 -1.47
N VAL A 145 6.81 0.34 -0.21
CA VAL A 145 5.75 -0.17 0.67
C VAL A 145 4.66 0.89 0.85
N ASP A 146 5.01 2.15 1.14
CA ASP A 146 4.06 3.25 1.29
C ASP A 146 3.28 3.54 0.00
N LEU A 147 3.91 3.46 -1.17
CA LEU A 147 3.27 3.64 -2.48
C LEU A 147 2.04 2.74 -2.63
N PHE A 148 2.13 1.51 -2.15
CA PHE A 148 1.03 0.54 -2.24
C PHE A 148 0.16 0.49 -0.99
N ALA A 149 0.70 0.77 0.20
CA ALA A 149 -0.04 0.77 1.44
C ALA A 149 -1.00 1.95 1.57
N ARG A 150 -0.60 3.15 1.12
CA ARG A 150 -1.42 4.37 1.22
C ARG A 150 -2.49 4.44 0.12
N ARG A 151 -3.31 3.37 0.04
CA ARG A 151 -4.44 3.19 -0.90
C ARG A 151 -5.56 2.43 -0.20
N LEU A 152 -6.71 2.31 -0.87
CA LEU A 152 -7.72 1.32 -0.49
C LEU A 152 -7.22 -0.07 -0.94
N GLN A 153 -6.97 -0.97 0.01
CA GLN A 153 -6.23 -2.19 -0.24
C GLN A 153 -6.85 -3.44 0.40
N VAL A 154 -6.41 -4.58 -0.08
CA VAL A 154 -6.39 -5.85 0.63
C VAL A 154 -4.94 -6.29 0.79
N GLN A 155 -4.64 -6.96 1.90
CA GLN A 155 -3.28 -7.37 2.26
C GLN A 155 -2.60 -8.18 1.14
N GLU A 156 -3.31 -9.13 0.56
CA GLU A 156 -2.83 -10.03 -0.48
C GLU A 156 -2.43 -9.27 -1.74
N ARG A 157 -3.26 -8.31 -2.17
CA ARG A 157 -2.97 -7.47 -3.34
C ARG A 157 -1.77 -6.57 -3.08
N MET A 158 -1.73 -5.91 -1.93
CA MET A 158 -0.61 -5.04 -1.54
C MET A 158 0.71 -5.81 -1.53
N THR A 159 0.73 -6.99 -0.89
CA THR A 159 1.91 -7.86 -0.82
C THR A 159 2.42 -8.22 -2.22
N ARG A 160 1.50 -8.60 -3.10
CA ARG A 160 1.82 -8.95 -4.49
C ARG A 160 2.33 -7.75 -5.27
N GLN A 161 1.66 -6.59 -5.18
CA GLN A 161 2.06 -5.38 -5.89
C GLN A 161 3.46 -4.91 -5.51
N ILE A 162 3.84 -4.99 -4.24
CA ILE A 162 5.20 -4.68 -3.79
C ILE A 162 6.21 -5.64 -4.44
N ALA A 163 5.92 -6.95 -4.43
CA ALA A 163 6.80 -7.94 -5.03
C ALA A 163 6.95 -7.76 -6.54
N ASP A 164 5.84 -7.59 -7.25
CA ASP A 164 5.80 -7.39 -8.71
C ASP A 164 6.56 -6.12 -9.12
N PHE A 165 6.36 -5.02 -8.40
CA PHE A 165 7.06 -3.76 -8.66
C PHE A 165 8.58 -3.91 -8.52
N LEU A 166 9.05 -4.53 -7.44
CA LEU A 166 10.48 -4.76 -7.23
C LEU A 166 11.07 -5.72 -8.26
N ASN A 167 10.31 -6.75 -8.64
CA ASN A 167 10.73 -7.70 -9.67
C ASN A 167 10.88 -7.02 -11.03
N GLU A 168 9.95 -6.14 -11.40
CA GLU A 168 10.01 -5.40 -12.65
C GLU A 168 11.15 -4.37 -12.66
N LEU A 169 11.32 -3.63 -11.55
CA LEU A 169 12.31 -2.58 -11.41
C LEU A 169 13.75 -3.11 -11.41
N LEU A 170 14.01 -4.16 -10.63
CA LEU A 170 15.35 -4.67 -10.37
C LEU A 170 15.73 -5.83 -11.29
N LYS A 171 14.74 -6.56 -11.83
CA LYS A 171 14.94 -7.85 -12.52
C LYS A 171 15.88 -8.78 -11.74
N PRO A 172 15.62 -8.98 -10.44
CA PRO A 172 16.50 -9.73 -9.57
C PRO A 172 16.40 -11.22 -9.83
N ARG A 173 17.26 -12.02 -9.21
CA ARG A 173 17.15 -13.49 -9.23
C ARG A 173 15.95 -14.01 -8.46
N GLY A 174 15.40 -13.21 -7.55
CA GLY A 174 14.18 -13.50 -6.81
C GLY A 174 13.80 -12.36 -5.89
N VAL A 175 12.50 -12.28 -5.55
CA VAL A 175 11.92 -11.35 -4.58
C VAL A 175 11.07 -12.11 -3.60
N ALA A 176 11.10 -11.74 -2.34
CA ALA A 176 10.18 -12.20 -1.31
C ALA A 176 9.63 -11.01 -0.52
N VAL A 177 8.32 -11.00 -0.33
CA VAL A 177 7.64 -9.99 0.50
C VAL A 177 6.75 -10.71 1.50
N VAL A 178 6.92 -10.38 2.77
CA VAL A 178 6.07 -10.88 3.86
C VAL A 178 5.40 -9.67 4.50
N VAL A 179 4.09 -9.75 4.70
CA VAL A 179 3.31 -8.72 5.37
C VAL A 179 2.57 -9.34 6.55
N GLU A 180 2.74 -8.74 7.72
CA GLU A 180 2.01 -9.08 8.94
C GLU A 180 1.17 -7.87 9.35
N ALA A 181 -0.13 -8.06 9.58
CA ALA A 181 -1.01 -6.94 9.87
C ALA A 181 -2.12 -7.26 10.87
N LEU A 182 -2.53 -6.23 11.58
CA LEU A 182 -3.72 -6.20 12.43
C LEU A 182 -4.85 -5.52 11.65
N HIS A 183 -5.94 -6.24 11.42
CA HIS A 183 -7.09 -5.77 10.66
C HIS A 183 -8.19 -5.23 11.57
N LEU A 184 -8.24 -3.90 11.79
CA LEU A 184 -9.27 -3.30 12.65
C LEU A 184 -10.68 -3.56 12.12
N CYS A 185 -10.83 -3.69 10.80
CA CYS A 185 -12.11 -4.05 10.18
C CYS A 185 -12.66 -5.42 10.62
N SER A 186 -11.80 -6.32 11.08
CA SER A 186 -12.16 -7.64 11.61
C SER A 186 -12.15 -7.68 13.15
N MET A 187 -11.25 -6.91 13.77
CA MET A 187 -11.06 -6.90 15.23
C MET A 187 -12.15 -6.12 15.96
N MET A 188 -12.51 -4.92 15.48
CA MET A 188 -13.47 -4.04 16.13
C MET A 188 -14.92 -4.52 15.96
N ARG A 189 -15.20 -5.24 14.89
CA ARG A 189 -16.52 -5.75 14.50
C ARG A 189 -16.38 -7.02 13.67
N GLY A 190 -17.51 -7.66 13.35
CA GLY A 190 -17.51 -8.90 12.57
C GLY A 190 -17.00 -10.08 13.40
N VAL A 191 -15.89 -10.68 12.99
CA VAL A 191 -15.33 -11.90 13.63
C VAL A 191 -14.80 -11.64 15.04
N LYS A 192 -14.37 -10.41 15.34
CA LYS A 192 -13.83 -9.99 16.66
C LYS A 192 -12.69 -10.88 17.16
N LYS A 193 -11.80 -11.32 16.26
CA LYS A 193 -10.62 -12.11 16.57
C LYS A 193 -9.35 -11.26 16.43
N HIS A 194 -8.45 -11.37 17.41
CA HIS A 194 -7.18 -10.66 17.42
C HIS A 194 -6.04 -11.45 16.78
N ASP A 195 -6.16 -12.78 16.76
CA ASP A 195 -5.11 -13.72 16.35
C ASP A 195 -5.65 -14.68 15.26
N SER A 196 -5.98 -14.13 14.11
CA SER A 196 -6.40 -14.93 12.95
C SER A 196 -5.51 -14.66 11.74
#